data_27d80729960b4195adb4a4530f6d1c94
#
_entry.id   27d80729960b4195adb4a4530f6d1c94
#
_cell.length_a   1.000
_cell.length_b   1.000
_cell.length_c   1.000
_cell.angle_alpha   90.00
_cell.angle_beta   90.00
_cell.angle_gamma   90.00
#
_symmetry.space_group_name_H-M   'P 1'
#
loop_
_entity.id
_entity.type
_entity.pdbx_description
1 polymer ?
#
loop_
_entity_poly.entity_id
_entity_poly.type
_entity_poly.pdbx_seq_one_letter_code
_entity_poly.pdbx_strand_id
1 'polypeptide(L)'
;MKRKWIRWVSWILLTPIILFVILMVLLYVPPVQNLLRREVTAYASKVTGMQIQVERIDLRFPLNLLVRGVEVIQQPDTLLSLESLNVRVQAWPLIKGKVEVDEVTLSRVAVNSADLMEGMKIKGVLGRFFLQSHGVDLSNELAVINQVELSDTHMQLLMNDTTTTPKDTTASAPI
;
A
#
# COMPACT_ATOMS: atom_id res chain seq x y z
N MET A 1 21.02 -26.33 46.65
CA MET A 1 20.51 -26.80 45.36
C MET A 1 19.64 -25.79 44.59
N LYS A 2 19.12 -24.73 45.20
CA LYS A 2 18.20 -23.73 44.58
C LYS A 2 18.82 -22.79 43.53
N ARG A 3 20.15 -22.51 43.61
CA ARG A 3 20.82 -21.55 42.69
C ARG A 3 20.99 -22.04 41.25
N LYS A 4 21.13 -23.35 41.02
CA LYS A 4 21.29 -23.90 39.66
C LYS A 4 20.00 -23.90 38.89
N TRP A 5 18.88 -24.15 39.56
CA TRP A 5 17.55 -24.17 38.94
C TRP A 5 17.10 -22.76 38.50
N ILE A 6 17.39 -21.75 39.31
CA ILE A 6 17.10 -20.35 38.97
C ILE A 6 17.88 -19.92 37.70
N ARG A 7 19.13 -20.36 37.56
CA ARG A 7 19.94 -20.07 36.35
C ARG A 7 19.37 -20.75 35.11
N TRP A 8 18.88 -21.98 35.22
CA TRP A 8 18.25 -22.68 34.10
C TRP A 8 16.92 -22.05 33.69
N VAL A 9 16.08 -21.70 34.64
CA VAL A 9 14.81 -20.98 34.38
C VAL A 9 15.06 -19.61 33.78
N SER A 10 16.08 -18.87 34.26
CA SER A 10 16.47 -17.59 33.71
C SER A 10 16.95 -17.71 32.26
N TRP A 11 17.72 -18.77 31.92
CA TRP A 11 18.16 -19.00 30.54
C TRP A 11 16.99 -19.36 29.61
N ILE A 12 16.06 -20.19 30.05
CA ILE A 12 14.89 -20.57 29.28
C ILE A 12 13.98 -19.33 29.01
N LEU A 13 13.85 -18.42 29.98
CA LEU A 13 13.09 -17.19 29.84
C LEU A 13 13.81 -16.14 28.98
N LEU A 14 15.16 -16.09 29.06
CA LEU A 14 15.98 -15.13 28.35
C LEU A 14 16.14 -15.48 26.86
N THR A 15 16.16 -16.76 26.53
CA THR A 15 16.36 -17.24 25.15
C THR A 15 15.31 -16.69 24.18
N PRO A 16 13.99 -16.74 24.43
CA PRO A 16 13.00 -16.19 23.51
C PRO A 16 13.10 -14.67 23.41
N ILE A 17 13.50 -13.98 24.49
CA ILE A 17 13.69 -12.53 24.48
C ILE A 17 14.87 -12.15 23.60
N ILE A 18 16.00 -12.87 23.76
CA ILE A 18 17.18 -12.64 22.91
C ILE A 18 16.86 -12.95 21.46
N LEU A 19 16.18 -14.06 21.18
CA LEU A 19 15.77 -14.45 19.83
C LEU A 19 14.87 -13.36 19.21
N PHE A 20 13.92 -12.84 19.98
CA PHE A 20 13.03 -11.76 19.57
C PHE A 20 13.81 -10.47 19.26
N VAL A 21 14.77 -10.10 20.11
CA VAL A 21 15.62 -8.93 19.88
C VAL A 21 16.48 -9.12 18.63
N ILE A 22 17.07 -10.30 18.44
CA ILE A 22 17.85 -10.62 17.24
C ILE A 22 16.97 -10.52 15.99
N LEU A 23 15.75 -11.08 16.01
CA LEU A 23 14.80 -11.01 14.91
C LEU A 23 14.41 -9.56 14.60
N MET A 24 14.12 -8.77 15.65
CA MET A 24 13.87 -7.33 15.52
C MET A 24 15.04 -6.61 14.86
N VAL A 25 16.26 -6.81 15.35
CA VAL A 25 17.46 -6.18 14.78
C VAL A 25 17.64 -6.62 13.33
N LEU A 26 17.40 -7.90 13.01
CA LEU A 26 17.55 -8.43 11.66
C LEU A 26 16.60 -7.75 10.66
N LEU A 27 15.36 -7.45 11.07
CA LEU A 27 14.38 -6.75 10.24
C LEU A 27 14.80 -5.31 9.89
N TYR A 28 15.65 -4.69 10.71
CA TYR A 28 16.15 -3.32 10.47
C TYR A 28 17.44 -3.27 9.65
N VAL A 29 18.03 -4.43 9.33
CA VAL A 29 19.26 -4.48 8.56
C VAL A 29 18.96 -4.25 7.06
N PRO A 30 19.71 -3.35 6.38
CA PRO A 30 19.46 -3.02 4.97
C PRO A 30 19.37 -4.20 4.01
N PRO A 31 20.15 -5.28 4.12
CA PRO A 31 20.02 -6.45 3.27
C PRO A 31 18.63 -7.12 3.34
N VAL A 32 18.02 -7.18 4.54
CA VAL A 32 16.69 -7.78 4.73
C VAL A 32 15.60 -6.90 4.13
N GLN A 33 15.71 -5.58 4.27
CA GLN A 33 14.81 -4.63 3.65
C GLN A 33 14.87 -4.70 2.10
N ASN A 34 16.06 -4.88 1.55
CA ASN A 34 16.24 -5.08 0.10
C ASN A 34 15.65 -6.40 -0.39
N LEU A 35 15.79 -7.48 0.40
CA LEU A 35 15.15 -8.76 0.10
C LEU A 35 13.63 -8.62 0.12
N LEU A 36 13.09 -8.01 1.17
CA LEU A 36 11.65 -7.75 1.30
C LEU A 36 11.12 -6.97 0.11
N ARG A 37 11.81 -5.91 -0.32
CA ARG A 37 11.45 -5.14 -1.51
C ARG A 37 11.35 -6.03 -2.75
N ARG A 38 12.36 -6.88 -2.98
CA ARG A 38 12.41 -7.76 -4.17
C ARG A 38 11.25 -8.75 -4.18
N GLU A 39 11.01 -9.42 -3.07
CA GLU A 39 9.94 -10.41 -2.93
C GLU A 39 8.55 -9.79 -3.06
N VAL A 40 8.30 -8.67 -2.39
CA VAL A 40 7.02 -7.96 -2.49
C VAL A 40 6.76 -7.47 -3.91
N THR A 41 7.76 -6.89 -4.56
CA THR A 41 7.64 -6.40 -5.94
C THR A 41 7.38 -7.56 -6.91
N ALA A 42 8.13 -8.65 -6.79
CA ALA A 42 7.95 -9.83 -7.65
C ALA A 42 6.57 -10.49 -7.47
N TYR A 43 6.12 -10.62 -6.22
CA TYR A 43 4.81 -11.16 -5.91
C TYR A 43 3.69 -10.27 -6.47
N ALA A 44 3.75 -8.96 -6.22
CA ALA A 44 2.76 -8.01 -6.69
C ALA A 44 2.69 -7.99 -8.22
N SER A 45 3.83 -7.96 -8.90
CA SER A 45 3.88 -8.02 -10.38
C SER A 45 3.28 -9.31 -10.93
N LYS A 46 3.54 -10.44 -10.25
CA LYS A 46 3.00 -11.75 -10.67
C LYS A 46 1.48 -11.83 -10.50
N VAL A 47 0.94 -11.29 -9.41
CA VAL A 47 -0.51 -11.34 -9.11
C VAL A 47 -1.29 -10.39 -10.00
N THR A 48 -0.75 -9.20 -10.27
CA THR A 48 -1.45 -8.17 -11.08
C THR A 48 -1.24 -8.32 -12.57
N GLY A 49 -0.22 -9.05 -12.99
CA GLY A 49 0.21 -9.11 -14.41
C GLY A 49 0.84 -7.82 -14.91
N MET A 50 1.07 -6.83 -14.04
CA MET A 50 1.65 -5.53 -14.36
C MET A 50 3.08 -5.45 -13.87
N GLN A 51 3.88 -4.59 -14.49
CA GLN A 51 5.22 -4.33 -14.01
C GLN A 51 5.17 -3.35 -12.83
N ILE A 52 5.45 -3.85 -11.62
CA ILE A 52 5.50 -3.03 -10.42
C ILE A 52 6.95 -2.77 -10.06
N GLN A 53 7.27 -1.52 -9.79
CA GLN A 53 8.58 -1.10 -9.30
C GLN A 53 8.41 -0.44 -7.94
N VAL A 54 9.35 -0.70 -7.04
CA VAL A 54 9.41 -0.09 -5.72
C VAL A 54 10.85 0.35 -5.48
N GLU A 55 11.05 1.63 -5.27
CA GLU A 55 12.38 2.18 -5.05
C GLU A 55 12.94 1.71 -3.71
N ARG A 56 12.15 1.85 -2.64
CA ARG A 56 12.61 1.56 -1.29
C ARG A 56 11.48 1.13 -0.35
N ILE A 57 11.78 0.15 0.49
CA ILE A 57 10.95 -0.25 1.62
C ILE A 57 11.80 -0.12 2.87
N ASP A 58 11.37 0.71 3.81
CA ASP A 58 12.00 0.92 5.10
C ASP A 58 11.03 0.47 6.21
N LEU A 59 11.52 -0.35 7.12
CA LEU A 59 10.81 -0.67 8.34
C LEU A 59 11.44 0.10 9.49
N ARG A 60 10.63 0.88 10.23
CA ARG A 60 11.08 1.70 11.36
C ARG A 60 10.44 1.24 12.66
N PHE A 61 11.18 1.38 13.75
CA PHE A 61 10.67 1.05 15.08
C PHE A 61 9.49 1.97 15.48
N PRO A 62 8.44 1.47 16.17
CA PRO A 62 8.20 0.07 16.55
C PRO A 62 7.73 -0.82 15.40
N LEU A 63 6.85 -0.39 14.50
CA LEU A 63 6.36 -1.09 13.31
C LEU A 63 5.74 -0.07 12.34
N ASN A 64 6.59 0.80 11.84
CA ASN A 64 6.22 1.80 10.86
C ASN A 64 6.83 1.39 9.50
N LEU A 65 5.98 0.99 8.56
CA LEU A 65 6.35 0.63 7.21
C LEU A 65 6.32 1.88 6.32
N LEU A 66 7.44 2.21 5.74
CA LEU A 66 7.56 3.29 4.76
C LEU A 66 7.96 2.71 3.40
N VAL A 67 7.09 2.82 2.43
CA VAL A 67 7.33 2.44 1.04
C VAL A 67 7.49 3.70 0.23
N ARG A 68 8.52 3.78 -0.61
CA ARG A 68 8.80 4.94 -1.47
C ARG A 68 8.95 4.55 -2.92
N GLY A 69 8.53 5.47 -3.80
CA GLY A 69 8.72 5.36 -5.22
C GLY A 69 8.06 4.10 -5.79
N VAL A 70 6.73 3.98 -5.60
CA VAL A 70 5.98 2.88 -6.21
C VAL A 70 5.49 3.33 -7.57
N GLU A 71 5.80 2.54 -8.59
CA GLU A 71 5.31 2.73 -9.95
C GLU A 71 4.67 1.44 -10.45
N VAL A 72 3.49 1.58 -11.03
CA VAL A 72 2.79 0.50 -11.73
C VAL A 72 2.77 0.85 -13.21
N ILE A 73 3.42 0.02 -14.01
CA ILE A 73 3.62 0.24 -15.43
C ILE A 73 2.92 -0.87 -16.22
N GLN A 74 2.12 -0.46 -17.17
CA GLN A 74 1.62 -1.31 -18.23
C GLN A 74 2.01 -0.67 -19.55
N GLN A 75 3.05 -1.20 -20.15
CA GLN A 75 3.70 -0.59 -21.31
C GLN A 75 2.68 -0.18 -22.39
N PRO A 76 2.80 1.05 -22.94
CA PRO A 76 3.86 2.04 -22.70
C PRO A 76 3.60 2.99 -21.51
N ASP A 77 2.47 2.89 -20.81
CA ASP A 77 1.99 3.88 -19.87
C ASP A 77 2.30 3.53 -18.40
N THR A 78 2.57 4.57 -17.59
CA THR A 78 2.58 4.47 -16.13
C THR A 78 1.16 4.70 -15.62
N LEU A 79 0.56 3.66 -15.04
CA LEU A 79 -0.82 3.68 -14.56
C LEU A 79 -0.94 4.33 -13.19
N LEU A 80 0.06 4.11 -12.33
CA LEU A 80 0.10 4.63 -10.97
C LEU A 80 1.52 5.01 -10.61
N SER A 81 1.68 6.17 -10.02
CA SER A 81 2.91 6.61 -9.37
C SER A 81 2.57 7.07 -7.96
N LEU A 82 3.31 6.59 -6.98
CA LEU A 82 3.16 6.93 -5.58
C LEU A 82 4.53 7.30 -5.00
N GLU A 83 4.66 8.49 -4.48
CA GLU A 83 5.93 8.92 -3.89
C GLU A 83 6.21 8.22 -2.56
N SER A 84 5.23 8.23 -1.66
CA SER A 84 5.39 7.51 -0.39
C SER A 84 4.08 7.01 0.19
N LEU A 85 4.15 5.81 0.76
CA LEU A 85 3.14 5.19 1.60
C LEU A 85 3.76 4.97 2.97
N ASN A 86 3.15 5.51 4.00
CA ASN A 86 3.52 5.28 5.38
C ASN A 86 2.38 4.54 6.09
N VAL A 87 2.67 3.40 6.69
CA VAL A 87 1.70 2.58 7.44
C VAL A 87 2.25 2.35 8.83
N ARG A 88 1.51 2.80 9.84
CA ARG A 88 1.82 2.54 11.26
C ARG A 88 0.97 1.39 11.77
N VAL A 89 1.63 0.35 12.25
CA VAL A 89 1.00 -0.85 12.78
C VAL A 89 1.24 -0.92 14.30
N GLN A 90 0.23 -1.36 15.04
CA GLN A 90 0.36 -1.57 16.48
C GLN A 90 1.20 -2.83 16.76
N ALA A 91 2.23 -2.66 17.60
CA ALA A 91 3.10 -3.76 17.98
C ALA A 91 2.43 -4.74 18.95
N TRP A 92 1.60 -4.24 19.86
CA TRP A 92 0.99 -5.06 20.91
C TRP A 92 -0.04 -6.07 20.40
N PRO A 93 -0.99 -5.70 19.52
CA PRO A 93 -1.89 -6.66 18.89
C PRO A 93 -1.17 -7.71 18.07
N LEU A 94 -0.07 -7.32 17.41
CA LEU A 94 0.71 -8.25 16.57
C LEU A 94 1.29 -9.42 17.36
N ILE A 95 1.71 -9.21 18.62
CA ILE A 95 2.16 -10.27 19.52
C ILE A 95 1.05 -11.30 19.79
N LYS A 96 -0.21 -10.87 19.68
CA LYS A 96 -1.41 -11.71 19.83
C LYS A 96 -1.89 -12.29 18.49
N GLY A 97 -1.11 -12.15 17.41
CA GLY A 97 -1.47 -12.59 16.08
C GLY A 97 -2.51 -11.72 15.36
N LYS A 98 -2.76 -10.51 15.84
CA LYS A 98 -3.69 -9.56 15.24
C LYS A 98 -2.92 -8.43 14.55
N VAL A 99 -3.34 -8.07 13.34
CA VAL A 99 -2.77 -6.92 12.62
C VAL A 99 -3.72 -5.74 12.77
N GLU A 100 -3.31 -4.76 13.55
CA GLU A 100 -4.06 -3.51 13.74
C GLU A 100 -3.27 -2.34 13.19
N VAL A 101 -3.89 -1.58 12.29
CA VAL A 101 -3.30 -0.41 11.62
C VAL A 101 -3.85 0.85 12.28
N ASP A 102 -2.95 1.72 12.77
CA ASP A 102 -3.30 2.99 13.39
C ASP A 102 -3.42 4.13 12.40
N GLU A 103 -2.49 4.15 11.44
CA GLU A 103 -2.34 5.28 10.56
C GLU A 103 -1.85 4.85 9.18
N VAL A 104 -2.48 5.41 8.16
CA VAL A 104 -2.03 5.29 6.76
C VAL A 104 -1.90 6.69 6.18
N THR A 105 -0.73 7.00 5.65
CA THR A 105 -0.48 8.24 4.92
C THR A 105 0.03 7.92 3.52
N LEU A 106 -0.65 8.43 2.51
CA LEU A 106 -0.18 8.44 1.12
C LEU A 106 0.23 9.86 0.75
N SER A 107 1.33 10.00 0.04
CA SER A 107 1.81 11.28 -0.45
C SER A 107 2.09 11.21 -1.94
N ARG A 108 1.58 12.19 -2.66
CA ARG A 108 1.71 12.35 -4.11
C ARG A 108 1.42 11.06 -4.89
N VAL A 109 0.13 10.75 -5.01
CA VAL A 109 -0.37 9.67 -5.84
C VAL A 109 -0.83 10.25 -7.16
N ALA A 110 -0.27 9.77 -8.26
CA ALA A 110 -0.77 10.06 -9.60
C ALA A 110 -1.33 8.78 -10.22
N VAL A 111 -2.53 8.88 -10.75
CA VAL A 111 -3.23 7.76 -11.43
C VAL A 111 -3.53 8.15 -12.86
N ASN A 112 -3.26 7.25 -13.78
CA ASN A 112 -3.62 7.36 -15.19
C ASN A 112 -4.16 6.01 -15.66
N SER A 113 -5.46 5.90 -15.87
CA SER A 113 -6.04 4.62 -16.32
C SER A 113 -5.64 4.23 -17.75
N ALA A 114 -5.03 5.16 -18.50
CA ALA A 114 -4.68 4.95 -19.90
C ALA A 114 -5.84 4.29 -20.69
N ASP A 115 -5.57 3.16 -21.33
CA ASP A 115 -6.57 2.44 -22.13
C ASP A 115 -7.15 1.21 -21.40
N LEU A 116 -7.02 1.14 -20.05
CA LEU A 116 -7.59 0.04 -19.26
C LEU A 116 -9.11 -0.05 -19.32
N MET A 117 -9.78 1.06 -19.59
CA MET A 117 -11.22 1.15 -19.73
C MET A 117 -11.59 1.68 -21.11
N GLU A 118 -12.30 0.89 -21.90
CA GLU A 118 -12.76 1.32 -23.21
C GLU A 118 -13.67 2.56 -23.10
N GLY A 119 -13.30 3.63 -23.80
CA GLY A 119 -14.07 4.87 -23.86
C GLY A 119 -13.95 5.79 -22.65
N MET A 120 -13.16 5.44 -21.63
CA MET A 120 -13.00 6.24 -20.43
C MET A 120 -11.54 6.32 -20.00
N LYS A 121 -11.02 7.54 -19.83
CA LYS A 121 -9.68 7.81 -19.28
C LYS A 121 -9.80 8.58 -17.98
N ILE A 122 -9.25 8.03 -16.92
CA ILE A 122 -9.18 8.66 -15.60
C ILE A 122 -7.74 9.13 -15.39
N LYS A 123 -7.58 10.41 -15.14
CA LYS A 123 -6.33 11.00 -14.67
C LYS A 123 -6.58 11.68 -13.34
N GLY A 124 -5.74 11.42 -12.37
CA GLY A 124 -5.91 12.00 -11.07
C GLY A 124 -4.57 12.20 -10.37
N VAL A 125 -4.51 13.26 -9.58
CA VAL A 125 -3.41 13.53 -8.66
C VAL A 125 -4.00 13.76 -7.29
N LEU A 126 -3.48 13.03 -6.32
CA LEU A 126 -3.80 13.15 -4.91
C LEU A 126 -2.52 13.62 -4.20
N GLY A 127 -2.54 14.84 -3.64
CA GLY A 127 -1.38 15.38 -2.94
C GLY A 127 -1.12 14.61 -1.65
N ARG A 128 -2.14 14.49 -0.79
CA ARG A 128 -2.05 13.75 0.46
C ARG A 128 -3.36 13.07 0.81
N PHE A 129 -3.26 11.81 1.21
CA PHE A 129 -4.30 11.07 1.90
C PHE A 129 -3.79 10.69 3.29
N PHE A 130 -4.61 10.96 4.29
CA PHE A 130 -4.34 10.60 5.66
C PHE A 130 -5.56 9.87 6.22
N LEU A 131 -5.32 8.71 6.81
CA LEU A 131 -6.32 7.93 7.50
C LEU A 131 -5.79 7.59 8.87
N GLN A 132 -6.56 7.90 9.89
CA GLN A 132 -6.32 7.49 11.26
C GLN A 132 -7.44 6.57 11.72
N SER A 133 -7.07 5.45 12.31
CA SER A 133 -8.00 4.46 12.83
C SER A 133 -7.66 4.11 14.27
N HIS A 134 -8.67 3.63 15.03
CA HIS A 134 -8.49 3.09 16.39
C HIS A 134 -8.39 1.56 16.37
N GLY A 135 -7.76 1.03 15.32
CA GLY A 135 -7.60 -0.39 15.06
C GLY A 135 -8.42 -0.84 13.85
N VAL A 136 -7.72 -1.19 12.79
CA VAL A 136 -8.27 -2.00 11.71
C VAL A 136 -7.89 -3.43 12.04
N ASP A 137 -8.82 -4.19 12.59
CA ASP A 137 -8.65 -5.62 12.82
C ASP A 137 -8.96 -6.37 11.53
N LEU A 138 -7.91 -6.65 10.76
CA LEU A 138 -8.01 -7.35 9.48
C LEU A 138 -8.51 -8.79 9.65
N SER A 139 -8.36 -9.37 10.84
CA SER A 139 -8.80 -10.74 11.11
C SER A 139 -10.32 -10.84 11.31
N ASN A 140 -10.94 -9.77 11.81
CA ASN A 140 -12.38 -9.70 12.06
C ASN A 140 -13.11 -8.77 11.07
N GLU A 141 -12.41 -8.27 10.04
CA GLU A 141 -12.95 -7.33 9.05
C GLU A 141 -13.59 -6.07 9.67
N LEU A 142 -13.09 -5.67 10.84
CA LEU A 142 -13.57 -4.51 11.58
C LEU A 142 -12.61 -3.34 11.41
N ALA A 143 -13.13 -2.21 10.94
CA ALA A 143 -12.38 -0.96 10.85
C ALA A 143 -13.11 0.15 11.60
N VAL A 144 -12.46 0.73 12.61
CA VAL A 144 -12.93 1.94 13.29
C VAL A 144 -12.10 3.12 12.82
N ILE A 145 -12.67 3.91 11.92
CA ILE A 145 -12.01 5.07 11.32
C ILE A 145 -12.34 6.31 12.14
N ASN A 146 -11.30 7.01 12.60
CA ASN A 146 -11.45 8.23 13.39
C ASN A 146 -11.36 9.47 12.51
N GLN A 147 -10.46 9.46 11.53
CA GLN A 147 -10.21 10.60 10.67
C GLN A 147 -9.80 10.16 9.28
N VAL A 148 -10.36 10.83 8.29
CA VAL A 148 -9.91 10.75 6.88
C VAL A 148 -9.71 12.16 6.39
N GLU A 149 -8.54 12.43 5.84
CA GLU A 149 -8.20 13.73 5.27
C GLU A 149 -7.66 13.54 3.85
N LEU A 150 -8.17 14.33 2.94
CA LEU A 150 -7.73 14.41 1.55
C LEU A 150 -7.33 15.86 1.26
N SER A 151 -6.11 16.06 0.77
CA SER A 151 -5.61 17.39 0.40
C SER A 151 -5.03 17.37 -1.02
N ASP A 152 -5.14 18.52 -1.69
CA ASP A 152 -4.55 18.75 -3.02
C ASP A 152 -4.93 17.68 -4.05
N THR A 153 -6.22 17.39 -4.13
CA THR A 153 -6.76 16.35 -5.01
C THR A 153 -7.35 16.95 -6.27
N HIS A 154 -6.87 16.49 -7.42
CA HIS A 154 -7.39 16.83 -8.74
C HIS A 154 -7.72 15.57 -9.50
N MET A 155 -8.94 15.43 -9.99
CA MET A 155 -9.38 14.32 -10.83
C MET A 155 -9.95 14.85 -12.13
N GLN A 156 -9.56 14.23 -13.23
CA GLN A 156 -10.09 14.46 -14.58
C GLN A 156 -10.65 13.16 -15.12
N LEU A 157 -11.89 13.19 -15.54
CA LEU A 157 -12.56 12.11 -16.22
C LEU A 157 -12.77 12.50 -17.69
N LEU A 158 -12.12 11.80 -18.58
CA LEU A 158 -12.28 11.98 -20.02
C LEU A 158 -13.14 10.82 -20.55
N MET A 159 -14.34 11.11 -21.03
CA MET A 159 -15.22 10.17 -21.69
C MET A 159 -15.18 10.42 -23.20
N ASN A 160 -14.87 9.38 -23.96
CA ASN A 160 -15.08 9.40 -25.41
C ASN A 160 -16.51 8.97 -25.69
N ASP A 161 -17.35 9.96 -26.00
CA ASP A 161 -18.71 9.68 -26.44
C ASP A 161 -18.64 9.16 -27.89
N THR A 162 -18.75 7.85 -28.07
CA THR A 162 -18.82 7.21 -29.37
C THR A 162 -20.25 7.16 -29.90
N THR A 163 -21.16 7.94 -29.34
CA THR A 163 -22.49 8.12 -29.93
C THR A 163 -22.39 9.02 -31.16
N THR A 164 -22.09 8.40 -32.30
CA THR A 164 -22.40 8.98 -33.59
C THR A 164 -23.93 9.06 -33.66
N THR A 165 -24.47 10.24 -33.35
CA THR A 165 -25.86 10.58 -33.67
C THR A 165 -26.05 10.39 -35.18
N PRO A 166 -26.98 9.54 -35.67
CA PRO A 166 -27.28 9.50 -37.07
C PRO A 166 -27.78 10.87 -37.47
N LYS A 167 -27.06 11.51 -38.39
CA LYS A 167 -27.52 12.75 -39.01
C LYS A 167 -28.75 12.45 -39.81
N ASP A 168 -29.94 12.80 -39.27
CA ASP A 168 -31.17 12.75 -39.97
C ASP A 168 -31.06 13.58 -41.26
N THR A 169 -30.84 12.88 -42.35
CA THR A 169 -30.95 13.47 -43.68
C THR A 169 -32.42 13.47 -44.04
N THR A 170 -33.13 14.47 -43.57
CA THR A 170 -34.47 14.80 -44.14
C THR A 170 -34.28 15.31 -45.55
N ALA A 171 -34.38 14.40 -46.50
CA ALA A 171 -34.50 14.74 -47.90
C ALA A 171 -35.85 15.43 -48.10
N SER A 172 -35.82 16.75 -48.30
CA SER A 172 -36.96 17.48 -48.85
C SER A 172 -37.16 17.04 -50.27
N ALA A 173 -38.32 16.43 -50.55
CA ALA A 173 -38.76 16.18 -51.89
C ALA A 173 -39.23 17.49 -52.55
N PRO A 174 -38.82 17.78 -53.81
CA PRO A 174 -39.43 18.88 -54.55
C PRO A 174 -40.77 18.46 -55.15
N ILE A 175 -41.70 19.37 -55.12
CA ILE A 175 -43.00 19.35 -55.80
C ILE A 175 -42.82 19.47 -57.30
#